data_5c9b95806765951099049fe6f833c679
#
_entry.id   5c9b95806765951099049fe6f833c679
#
_cell.length_a   1.000
_cell.length_b   1.000
_cell.length_c   1.000
_cell.angle_alpha   90.00
_cell.angle_beta   90.00
_cell.angle_gamma   90.00
#
_symmetry.space_group_name_H-M   'P 1'
#
loop_
_entity.id
_entity.type
_entity.pdbx_description
1 polymer ?
#
loop_
_entity_poly.entity_id
_entity_poly.type
_entity_poly.pdbx_seq_one_letter_code
_entity_poly.pdbx_strand_id
1 'polypeptide(L)'
;GREFVRENAKDKRVLNLFSYTCAFSLVAKMGGAYEVVNVDMSKGALKTGMANHSLNGLDPRGTSYLSYNILKSFSSLKRKGPYDMIIIDPPSFQKGSFEATKDYEKIIKKLPQIASEDCLLLSCLNSPTLESDFIIDLIKEWAPSFQYIKRLKNLEEFASADEAKSLKNLVFQRVVT
;
A
#
# COMPACT_ATOMS: atom_id res chain seq x y z
N GLY A 1 0.63 -11.08 -1.69
CA GLY A 1 0.25 -9.81 -1.06
C GLY A 1 -1.15 -9.81 -0.46
N ARG A 2 -2.15 -10.22 -1.22
CA ARG A 2 -3.57 -10.16 -0.75
C ARG A 2 -3.82 -11.02 0.49
N GLU A 3 -3.30 -12.25 0.51
CA GLU A 3 -3.45 -13.14 1.66
C GLU A 3 -2.83 -12.54 2.92
N PHE A 4 -1.64 -11.95 2.79
CA PHE A 4 -0.97 -11.25 3.89
C PHE A 4 -1.84 -10.10 4.44
N VAL A 5 -2.43 -9.29 3.57
CA VAL A 5 -3.31 -8.19 3.97
C VAL A 5 -4.54 -8.73 4.71
N ARG A 6 -5.19 -9.76 4.17
CA ARG A 6 -6.36 -10.36 4.79
C ARG A 6 -6.07 -10.89 6.19
N GLU A 7 -4.94 -11.58 6.36
CA GLU A 7 -4.54 -12.18 7.64
C GLU A 7 -4.14 -11.15 8.71
N ASN A 8 -3.73 -9.96 8.30
CA ASN A 8 -3.17 -8.94 9.21
C ASN A 8 -4.02 -7.68 9.35
N ALA A 9 -5.19 -7.61 8.73
CA ALA A 9 -6.00 -6.38 8.69
C ALA A 9 -6.97 -6.20 9.85
N LYS A 10 -7.20 -7.23 10.67
CA LYS A 10 -8.22 -7.20 11.73
C LYS A 10 -8.03 -6.00 12.66
N ASP A 11 -9.12 -5.26 12.86
CA ASP A 11 -9.22 -4.08 13.74
C ASP A 11 -8.27 -2.93 13.38
N LYS A 12 -7.72 -2.93 12.16
CA LYS A 12 -6.78 -1.91 11.69
C LYS A 12 -7.44 -0.85 10.84
N ARG A 13 -6.92 0.37 10.94
CA ARG A 13 -7.14 1.43 9.95
C ARG A 13 -6.09 1.27 8.86
N VAL A 14 -6.55 1.00 7.63
CA VAL A 14 -5.71 0.68 6.47
C VAL A 14 -5.70 1.83 5.47
N LEU A 15 -4.52 2.24 5.03
CA LEU A 15 -4.35 3.17 3.93
C LEU A 15 -3.87 2.38 2.70
N ASN A 16 -4.66 2.40 1.64
CA ASN A 16 -4.38 1.71 0.39
C ASN A 16 -4.03 2.74 -0.70
N LEU A 17 -2.75 2.97 -0.90
CA LEU A 17 -2.24 3.92 -1.89
C LEU A 17 -2.08 3.25 -3.25
N PHE A 18 -2.44 3.98 -4.32
CA PHE A 18 -2.52 3.46 -5.68
C PHE A 18 -3.49 2.27 -5.76
N SER A 19 -4.67 2.49 -5.21
CA SER A 19 -5.63 1.42 -4.95
C SER A 19 -6.22 0.77 -6.20
N TYR A 20 -6.19 1.46 -7.33
CA TYR A 20 -6.77 1.02 -8.60
C TYR A 20 -8.22 0.54 -8.38
N THR A 21 -8.54 -0.72 -8.65
CA THR A 21 -9.88 -1.28 -8.41
C THR A 21 -10.06 -1.82 -6.99
N CYS A 22 -9.18 -1.45 -6.07
CA CYS A 22 -9.30 -1.69 -4.62
C CYS A 22 -9.25 -3.16 -4.19
N ALA A 23 -8.46 -3.99 -4.86
CA ALA A 23 -8.34 -5.42 -4.51
C ALA A 23 -7.78 -5.63 -3.10
N PHE A 24 -6.81 -4.83 -2.67
CA PHE A 24 -6.29 -4.91 -1.29
C PHE A 24 -7.33 -4.46 -0.27
N SER A 25 -8.13 -3.44 -0.58
CA SER A 25 -9.22 -2.99 0.27
C SER A 25 -10.26 -4.09 0.50
N LEU A 26 -10.62 -4.80 -0.58
CA LEU A 26 -11.57 -5.90 -0.52
C LEU A 26 -11.11 -6.96 0.50
N VAL A 27 -9.88 -7.45 0.35
CA VAL A 27 -9.35 -8.48 1.27
C VAL A 27 -9.10 -7.94 2.68
N ALA A 28 -8.75 -6.66 2.84
CA ALA A 28 -8.62 -6.03 4.14
C ALA A 28 -9.96 -6.02 4.89
N LYS A 29 -11.03 -5.63 4.22
CA LYS A 29 -12.39 -5.65 4.80
C LYS A 29 -12.83 -7.08 5.11
N MET A 30 -12.56 -8.05 4.25
CA MET A 30 -12.83 -9.46 4.51
C MET A 30 -12.05 -9.98 5.72
N GLY A 31 -10.86 -9.46 5.95
CA GLY A 31 -10.01 -9.77 7.11
C GLY A 31 -10.38 -9.03 8.40
N GLY A 32 -11.40 -8.17 8.36
CA GLY A 32 -11.91 -7.48 9.55
C GLY A 32 -11.30 -6.09 9.80
N ALA A 33 -10.77 -5.43 8.77
CA ALA A 33 -10.28 -4.06 8.92
C ALA A 33 -11.36 -3.14 9.49
N TYR A 34 -10.97 -2.29 10.45
CA TYR A 34 -11.84 -1.29 11.04
C TYR A 34 -12.23 -0.21 10.03
N GLU A 35 -11.25 0.27 9.27
CA GLU A 35 -11.44 1.30 8.26
C GLU A 35 -10.44 1.10 7.13
N VAL A 36 -10.85 1.35 5.89
CA VAL A 36 -9.95 1.38 4.74
C VAL A 36 -10.12 2.68 3.98
N VAL A 37 -9.01 3.38 3.76
CA VAL A 37 -8.96 4.59 2.93
C VAL A 37 -8.25 4.23 1.63
N ASN A 38 -9.02 4.21 0.53
CA ASN A 38 -8.50 3.95 -0.81
C ASN A 38 -8.18 5.26 -1.51
N VAL A 39 -6.98 5.37 -2.09
CA VAL A 39 -6.54 6.57 -2.81
C VAL A 39 -6.02 6.17 -4.19
N ASP A 40 -6.59 6.77 -5.22
CA ASP A 40 -6.17 6.62 -6.61
C ASP A 40 -6.58 7.84 -7.41
N MET A 41 -5.85 8.16 -8.48
CA MET A 41 -6.23 9.26 -9.36
C MET A 41 -7.42 8.93 -10.26
N SER A 42 -7.64 7.64 -10.56
CA SER A 42 -8.68 7.17 -11.47
C SER A 42 -10.04 7.04 -10.76
N LYS A 43 -10.94 7.98 -11.02
CA LYS A 43 -12.33 7.89 -10.54
C LYS A 43 -13.04 6.62 -11.04
N GLY A 44 -12.77 6.22 -12.28
CA GLY A 44 -13.36 5.01 -12.87
C GLY A 44 -12.90 3.74 -12.15
N ALA A 45 -11.61 3.64 -11.83
CA ALA A 45 -11.09 2.51 -11.07
C ALA A 45 -11.68 2.43 -9.66
N LEU A 46 -11.78 3.57 -8.96
CA LEU A 46 -12.41 3.63 -7.64
C LEU A 46 -13.88 3.23 -7.68
N LYS A 47 -14.61 3.64 -8.71
CA LYS A 47 -16.01 3.27 -8.91
C LYS A 47 -16.17 1.75 -9.10
N THR A 48 -15.28 1.14 -9.87
CA THR A 48 -15.21 -0.32 -10.02
C THR A 48 -14.91 -0.99 -8.67
N GLY A 49 -13.98 -0.45 -7.90
CA GLY A 49 -13.67 -0.93 -6.54
C GLY A 49 -14.88 -0.89 -5.61
N MET A 50 -15.62 0.20 -5.61
CA MET A 50 -16.86 0.34 -4.83
C MET A 50 -17.89 -0.72 -5.24
N ALA A 51 -18.08 -0.94 -6.54
CA ALA A 51 -18.99 -1.98 -7.05
C ALA A 51 -18.54 -3.38 -6.62
N ASN A 52 -17.25 -3.69 -6.66
CA ASN A 52 -16.71 -4.97 -6.22
C ASN A 52 -16.93 -5.22 -4.72
N HIS A 53 -16.80 -4.20 -3.88
CA HIS A 53 -17.12 -4.31 -2.46
C HIS A 53 -18.61 -4.65 -2.25
N SER A 54 -19.48 -3.96 -2.96
CA SER A 54 -20.92 -4.20 -2.90
C SER A 54 -21.28 -5.62 -3.37
N LEU A 55 -20.71 -6.08 -4.48
CA LEU A 55 -20.92 -7.43 -5.00
C LEU A 55 -20.48 -8.52 -4.03
N ASN A 56 -19.50 -8.25 -3.17
CA ASN A 56 -19.04 -9.19 -2.15
C ASN A 56 -19.78 -9.03 -0.82
N GLY A 57 -20.83 -8.24 -0.77
CA GLY A 57 -21.67 -8.07 0.41
C GLY A 57 -20.98 -7.38 1.58
N LEU A 58 -19.93 -6.60 1.32
CA LEU A 58 -19.20 -5.90 2.37
C LEU A 58 -19.95 -4.64 2.83
N ASP A 59 -19.93 -4.38 4.13
CA ASP A 59 -20.51 -3.17 4.72
C ASP A 59 -19.80 -1.93 4.12
N PRO A 60 -20.54 -0.99 3.51
CA PRO A 60 -19.93 0.23 2.96
C PRO A 60 -19.38 1.18 4.01
N ARG A 61 -19.77 1.03 5.28
CA ARG A 61 -19.27 1.86 6.37
C ARG A 61 -17.80 1.56 6.63
N GLY A 62 -17.02 2.60 6.90
CA GLY A 62 -15.59 2.47 7.16
C GLY A 62 -14.75 2.21 5.91
N THR A 63 -15.27 2.47 4.71
CA THR A 63 -14.49 2.40 3.47
C THR A 63 -14.66 3.70 2.70
N SER A 64 -13.54 4.35 2.38
CA SER A 64 -13.49 5.61 1.64
C SER A 64 -12.77 5.41 0.30
N TYR A 65 -13.18 6.19 -0.69
CA TYR A 65 -12.63 6.15 -2.05
C TYR A 65 -12.29 7.59 -2.46
N LEU A 66 -10.99 7.93 -2.41
CA LEU A 66 -10.52 9.30 -2.62
C LEU A 66 -9.79 9.41 -3.96
N SER A 67 -10.34 10.20 -4.88
CA SER A 67 -9.72 10.48 -6.17
C SER A 67 -8.71 11.60 -6.02
N TYR A 68 -7.52 11.28 -5.51
CA TYR A 68 -6.46 12.25 -5.21
C TYR A 68 -5.16 11.90 -5.92
N ASN A 69 -4.38 12.92 -6.22
CA ASN A 69 -2.95 12.76 -6.50
C ASN A 69 -2.25 12.57 -5.15
N ILE A 70 -1.69 11.38 -4.90
CA ILE A 70 -1.10 11.00 -3.62
C ILE A 70 0.01 11.98 -3.20
N LEU A 71 0.90 12.35 -4.11
CA LEU A 71 2.03 13.24 -3.83
C LEU A 71 1.59 14.65 -3.38
N LYS A 72 0.35 15.03 -3.67
CA LYS A 72 -0.22 16.35 -3.31
C LYS A 72 -1.23 16.29 -2.18
N SER A 73 -1.44 15.12 -1.56
CA SER A 73 -2.59 14.90 -0.66
C SER A 73 -2.21 14.44 0.75
N PHE A 74 -0.95 14.48 1.13
CA PHE A 74 -0.50 13.97 2.44
C PHE A 74 -1.14 14.71 3.63
N SER A 75 -1.40 16.00 3.53
CA SER A 75 -2.08 16.75 4.59
C SER A 75 -3.48 16.19 4.86
N SER A 76 -4.24 15.90 3.80
CA SER A 76 -5.57 15.29 3.89
C SER A 76 -5.50 13.87 4.46
N LEU A 77 -4.54 13.07 3.99
CA LEU A 77 -4.34 11.70 4.47
C LEU A 77 -3.93 11.67 5.95
N LYS A 78 -3.08 12.60 6.36
CA LYS A 78 -2.68 12.73 7.77
C LYS A 78 -3.86 13.00 8.68
N ARG A 79 -4.79 13.86 8.27
CA ARG A 79 -5.99 14.18 9.06
C ARG A 79 -6.90 12.96 9.28
N LYS A 80 -6.91 12.01 8.34
CA LYS A 80 -7.70 10.78 8.41
C LYS A 80 -7.00 9.64 9.15
N GLY A 81 -5.71 9.80 9.44
CA GLY A 81 -4.89 8.82 10.15
C GLY A 81 -4.97 8.96 11.68
N PRO A 82 -4.01 8.38 12.42
CA PRO A 82 -2.91 7.55 11.93
C PRO A 82 -3.37 6.18 11.41
N TYR A 83 -2.53 5.56 10.58
CA TYR A 83 -2.84 4.27 9.94
C TYR A 83 -2.03 3.13 10.57
N ASP A 84 -2.70 2.01 10.80
CA ASP A 84 -2.11 0.79 11.39
C ASP A 84 -1.53 -0.15 10.34
N MET A 85 -1.98 0.00 9.10
CA MET A 85 -1.43 -0.69 7.93
C MET A 85 -1.41 0.28 6.76
N ILE A 86 -0.28 0.34 6.05
CA ILE A 86 -0.14 1.15 4.84
C ILE A 86 0.32 0.24 3.71
N ILE A 87 -0.38 0.31 2.58
CA ILE A 87 -0.06 -0.43 1.37
C ILE A 87 0.34 0.58 0.30
N ILE A 88 1.51 0.39 -0.30
CA ILE A 88 2.02 1.21 -1.40
C ILE A 88 2.23 0.29 -2.59
N ASP A 89 1.36 0.39 -3.60
CA ASP A 89 1.40 -0.47 -4.80
C ASP A 89 1.34 0.38 -6.07
N PRO A 90 2.36 1.21 -6.32
CA PRO A 90 2.35 2.11 -7.46
C PRO A 90 2.57 1.38 -8.77
N PRO A 91 2.12 1.95 -9.89
CA PRO A 91 2.56 1.49 -11.22
C PRO A 91 4.07 1.70 -11.36
N SER A 92 4.71 0.90 -12.22
CA SER A 92 6.16 1.07 -12.50
C SER A 92 6.47 2.48 -13.00
N PHE A 93 5.57 2.98 -13.83
CA PHE A 93 5.62 4.33 -14.40
C PHE A 93 4.21 4.78 -14.77
N GLN A 94 3.86 5.98 -14.36
CA GLN A 94 2.63 6.64 -14.79
C GLN A 94 2.97 8.05 -15.26
N LYS A 95 2.89 8.27 -16.56
CA LYS A 95 3.26 9.55 -17.20
C LYS A 95 2.56 10.73 -16.51
N GLY A 96 3.35 11.69 -16.06
CA GLY A 96 2.87 12.93 -15.44
C GLY A 96 2.45 12.82 -13.98
N SER A 97 2.44 11.62 -13.37
CA SER A 97 1.97 11.45 -11.99
C SER A 97 2.89 10.65 -11.08
N PHE A 98 3.61 9.64 -11.57
CA PHE A 98 4.47 8.81 -10.73
C PHE A 98 5.63 8.19 -11.50
N GLU A 99 6.82 8.26 -10.92
CA GLU A 99 8.03 7.60 -11.39
C GLU A 99 8.77 7.03 -10.17
N ALA A 100 8.88 5.70 -10.07
CA ALA A 100 9.40 5.02 -8.88
C ALA A 100 10.76 5.55 -8.42
N THR A 101 11.69 5.78 -9.33
CA THR A 101 13.05 6.24 -9.01
C THR A 101 13.11 7.62 -8.35
N LYS A 102 12.08 8.44 -8.52
CA LYS A 102 12.01 9.80 -7.95
C LYS A 102 10.96 9.94 -6.86
N ASP A 103 9.80 9.34 -7.08
CA ASP A 103 8.60 9.65 -6.32
C ASP A 103 8.37 8.72 -5.14
N TYR A 104 8.93 7.51 -5.17
CA TYR A 104 8.81 6.58 -4.04
C TYR A 104 9.42 7.18 -2.76
N GLU A 105 10.55 7.85 -2.88
CA GLU A 105 11.19 8.56 -1.77
C GLU A 105 10.26 9.58 -1.12
N LYS A 106 9.50 10.33 -1.91
CA LYS A 106 8.55 11.34 -1.41
C LYS A 106 7.48 10.73 -0.52
N ILE A 107 7.00 9.53 -0.87
CA ILE A 107 6.02 8.81 -0.06
C ILE A 107 6.66 8.31 1.23
N ILE A 108 7.83 7.69 1.14
CA ILE A 108 8.54 7.12 2.29
C ILE A 108 8.87 8.20 3.33
N LYS A 109 9.28 9.39 2.90
CA LYS A 109 9.53 10.53 3.79
C LYS A 109 8.32 10.92 4.63
N LYS A 110 7.10 10.66 4.15
CA LYS A 110 5.85 11.00 4.83
C LYS A 110 5.35 9.91 5.77
N LEU A 111 5.83 8.68 5.65
CA LEU A 111 5.36 7.54 6.44
C LEU A 111 5.37 7.81 7.96
N PRO A 112 6.44 8.34 8.55
CA PRO A 112 6.46 8.59 9.99
C PRO A 112 5.37 9.52 10.50
N GLN A 113 4.86 10.41 9.63
CA GLN A 113 3.83 11.39 9.98
C GLN A 113 2.41 10.85 9.90
N ILE A 114 2.19 9.77 9.17
CA ILE A 114 0.86 9.21 8.91
C ILE A 114 0.66 7.82 9.51
N ALA A 115 1.71 7.16 9.98
CA ALA A 115 1.66 5.81 10.52
C ALA A 115 1.47 5.80 12.04
N SER A 116 0.73 4.82 12.56
CA SER A 116 0.69 4.51 13.98
C SER A 116 2.04 3.93 14.45
N GLU A 117 2.24 3.82 15.77
CA GLU A 117 3.51 3.38 16.35
C GLU A 117 3.89 1.94 15.97
N ASP A 118 2.91 1.09 15.71
CA ASP A 118 3.09 -0.33 15.35
C ASP A 118 2.62 -0.64 13.93
N CYS A 119 2.63 0.34 13.06
CA CYS A 119 2.16 0.23 11.68
C CYS A 119 2.89 -0.87 10.90
N LEU A 120 2.11 -1.70 10.18
CA LEU A 120 2.62 -2.61 9.17
C LEU A 120 2.66 -1.90 7.82
N LEU A 121 3.78 -2.00 7.13
CA LEU A 121 3.93 -1.47 5.78
C LEU A 121 4.10 -2.63 4.78
N LEU A 122 3.25 -2.65 3.76
CA LEU A 122 3.43 -3.48 2.58
C LEU A 122 3.82 -2.58 1.42
N SER A 123 5.06 -2.66 1.00
CA SER A 123 5.62 -1.85 -0.09
C SER A 123 5.85 -2.73 -1.30
N CYS A 124 5.09 -2.46 -2.37
CA CYS A 124 5.15 -3.21 -3.61
C CYS A 124 6.01 -2.48 -4.63
N LEU A 125 6.85 -3.23 -5.32
CA LEU A 125 7.72 -2.72 -6.37
C LEU A 125 7.60 -3.62 -7.60
N ASN A 126 6.92 -3.10 -8.63
CA ASN A 126 6.79 -3.76 -9.92
C ASN A 126 7.75 -3.11 -10.91
N SER A 127 9.02 -3.50 -10.85
CA SER A 127 10.05 -2.99 -11.75
C SER A 127 11.02 -4.12 -12.11
N PRO A 128 11.27 -4.36 -13.40
CA PRO A 128 12.26 -5.36 -13.81
C PRO A 128 13.70 -4.91 -13.59
N THR A 129 13.95 -3.63 -13.34
CA THR A 129 15.28 -3.03 -13.21
C THR A 129 15.68 -2.66 -11.79
N LEU A 130 14.69 -2.49 -10.88
CA LEU A 130 14.95 -2.13 -9.49
C LEU A 130 14.81 -3.37 -8.59
N GLU A 131 15.80 -3.58 -7.74
CA GLU A 131 15.79 -4.67 -6.75
C GLU A 131 15.17 -4.24 -5.43
N SER A 132 14.94 -5.21 -4.55
CA SER A 132 14.39 -4.98 -3.20
C SER A 132 15.19 -3.95 -2.41
N ASP A 133 16.52 -3.92 -2.58
CA ASP A 133 17.40 -2.98 -1.89
C ASP A 133 17.05 -1.52 -2.16
N PHE A 134 16.47 -1.21 -3.32
CA PHE A 134 16.01 0.15 -3.63
C PHE A 134 15.05 0.67 -2.56
N ILE A 135 14.03 -0.11 -2.21
CA ILE A 135 13.05 0.27 -1.18
C ILE A 135 13.66 0.19 0.22
N ILE A 136 14.40 -0.89 0.51
CA ILE A 136 15.02 -1.11 1.82
C ILE A 136 15.94 0.06 2.18
N ASP A 137 16.76 0.52 1.24
CA ASP A 137 17.68 1.62 1.46
C ASP A 137 16.95 2.96 1.65
N LEU A 138 15.88 3.22 0.90
CA LEU A 138 15.03 4.41 1.10
C LEU A 138 14.38 4.41 2.49
N ILE A 139 13.89 3.27 2.94
CA ILE A 139 13.28 3.14 4.28
C ILE A 139 14.34 3.38 5.37
N LYS A 140 15.53 2.83 5.23
CA LYS A 140 16.62 3.07 6.20
C LYS A 140 17.00 4.53 6.30
N GLU A 141 16.99 5.25 5.19
CA GLU A 141 17.38 6.66 5.14
C GLU A 141 16.28 7.59 5.68
N TRP A 142 15.03 7.38 5.27
CA TRP A 142 13.95 8.35 5.46
C TRP A 142 12.88 7.95 6.47
N ALA A 143 12.75 6.64 6.76
CA ALA A 143 11.79 6.11 7.71
C ALA A 143 12.42 4.98 8.54
N PRO A 144 13.53 5.25 9.26
CA PRO A 144 14.31 4.21 9.94
C PRO A 144 13.58 3.50 11.08
N SER A 145 12.45 4.04 11.55
CA SER A 145 11.60 3.33 12.52
C SER A 145 10.90 2.11 11.92
N PHE A 146 10.82 2.01 10.59
CA PHE A 146 10.28 0.84 9.91
C PHE A 146 11.41 -0.18 9.69
N GLN A 147 11.28 -1.35 10.30
CA GLN A 147 12.23 -2.44 10.19
C GLN A 147 11.80 -3.43 9.11
N TYR A 148 12.71 -3.83 8.24
CA TYR A 148 12.46 -4.84 7.22
C TYR A 148 12.21 -6.20 7.88
N ILE A 149 11.11 -6.84 7.50
CA ILE A 149 10.73 -8.15 8.01
C ILE A 149 11.01 -9.24 6.98
N LYS A 150 10.41 -9.13 5.79
CA LYS A 150 10.53 -10.16 4.76
C LYS A 150 10.01 -9.67 3.40
N ARG A 151 10.40 -10.38 2.37
CA ARG A 151 9.76 -10.35 1.05
C ARG A 151 8.73 -11.48 0.99
N LEU A 152 7.51 -11.18 0.58
CA LEU A 152 6.49 -12.20 0.38
C LEU A 152 6.78 -12.98 -0.90
N LYS A 153 6.54 -14.29 -0.87
CA LYS A 153 6.65 -15.15 -2.06
C LYS A 153 5.54 -14.81 -3.03
N ASN A 154 5.85 -14.78 -4.33
CA ASN A 154 4.85 -14.73 -5.37
C ASN A 154 4.07 -16.04 -5.43
N LEU A 155 2.82 -15.97 -5.92
CA LEU A 155 2.06 -17.19 -6.18
C LEU A 155 2.81 -18.02 -7.23
N GLU A 156 2.77 -19.35 -7.08
CA GLU A 156 3.44 -20.28 -8.01
C GLU A 156 2.97 -20.06 -9.46
N GLU A 157 1.70 -19.74 -9.65
CA GLU A 157 1.08 -19.42 -10.95
C GLU A 157 1.75 -18.21 -11.64
N PHE A 158 2.36 -17.34 -10.87
CA PHE A 158 3.04 -16.13 -11.35
C PHE A 158 4.53 -16.14 -11.02
N ALA A 159 5.09 -17.33 -10.73
CA ALA A 159 6.50 -17.46 -10.45
C ALA A 159 7.30 -17.07 -11.69
N SER A 160 8.24 -16.15 -11.51
CA SER A 160 9.18 -15.75 -12.55
C SER A 160 10.43 -16.62 -12.46
N ALA A 161 11.01 -16.97 -13.62
CA ALA A 161 12.32 -17.64 -13.69
C ALA A 161 13.43 -16.76 -13.10
N ASP A 162 13.20 -15.44 -13.03
CA ASP A 162 14.15 -14.48 -12.45
C ASP A 162 13.43 -13.68 -11.35
N GLU A 163 13.67 -14.04 -10.10
CA GLU A 163 13.12 -13.38 -8.90
C GLU A 163 13.45 -11.89 -8.83
N ALA A 164 14.59 -11.46 -9.35
CA ALA A 164 14.99 -10.05 -9.35
C ALA A 164 14.10 -9.19 -10.25
N LYS A 165 13.51 -9.77 -11.29
CA LYS A 165 12.63 -9.10 -12.25
C LYS A 165 11.14 -9.20 -11.90
N SER A 166 10.80 -10.04 -10.92
CA SER A 166 9.40 -10.25 -10.54
C SER A 166 8.88 -9.14 -9.65
N LEU A 167 7.54 -9.13 -9.43
CA LEU A 167 6.90 -8.27 -8.45
C LEU A 167 7.50 -8.52 -7.05
N LYS A 168 7.89 -7.45 -6.40
CA LYS A 168 8.47 -7.48 -5.05
C LYS A 168 7.48 -6.92 -4.05
N ASN A 169 7.03 -7.74 -3.13
CA ASN A 169 6.15 -7.37 -2.03
C ASN A 169 6.96 -7.42 -0.72
N LEU A 170 7.33 -6.25 -0.21
CA LEU A 170 8.20 -6.11 0.95
C LEU A 170 7.41 -5.70 2.18
N VAL A 171 7.63 -6.40 3.28
CA VAL A 171 6.96 -6.15 4.56
C VAL A 171 7.92 -5.49 5.53
N PHE A 172 7.45 -4.40 6.14
CA PHE A 172 8.14 -3.66 7.20
C PHE A 172 7.22 -3.52 8.41
N GLN A 173 7.80 -3.50 9.59
CA GLN A 173 7.11 -3.25 10.85
C GLN A 173 7.70 -2.02 11.50
N ARG A 174 6.86 -1.05 11.85
CA ARG A 174 7.33 0.11 12.62
C ARG A 174 7.57 -0.28 14.07
N VAL A 175 8.72 0.12 14.57
CA VAL A 175 9.10 -0.04 15.97
C VAL A 175 9.54 1.32 16.51
N VAL A 176 8.80 1.82 17.49
CA VAL A 176 9.10 3.09 18.18
C VAL A 176 9.65 2.76 19.54
N THR A 177 10.85 3.28 19.82
CA THR A 177 11.55 3.08 21.10
C THR A 177 11.48 4.33 21.96
#